data_76d271fd8a4a18b846441da24afb0fbb
#
_entry.id   76d271fd8a4a18b846441da24afb0fbb
#
_cell.length_a   1.000
_cell.length_b   1.000
_cell.length_c   1.000
_cell.angle_alpha   90.00
_cell.angle_beta   90.00
_cell.angle_gamma   90.00
#
_symmetry.space_group_name_H-M   'P 1'
#
loop_
_entity.id
_entity.type
_entity.pdbx_description
1 polymer ?
#
loop_
_entity_poly.entity_id
_entity_poly.type
_entity_poly.pdbx_seq_one_letter_code
_entity_poly.pdbx_strand_id
1 'polypeptide(L)'
;TVEKFGIDGWRIDTYAYNDLAFMNRCNKALLDEYPKLSIFGETWVHGVINQAYFAENNLNIPFKSNQPSVTDFQTNLYGILPAVNEGFGWTSGVNKLYTTLAQDILYKDPMKLVLFLDNHDLSRFYTQVGENLDKMKVGLQWLLTCRGVPQMYY
;
A
#
# COMPACT_ATOMS: atom_id res chain seq x y z
N THR A 1 -22.98 3.42 -11.46
CA THR A 1 -22.41 4.32 -10.44
C THR A 1 -21.25 5.12 -11.00
N VAL A 2 -20.28 4.49 -11.69
CA VAL A 2 -19.15 5.17 -12.35
C VAL A 2 -19.67 6.24 -13.31
N GLU A 3 -20.51 5.87 -14.28
CA GLU A 3 -21.13 6.82 -15.23
C GLU A 3 -21.94 7.91 -14.54
N LYS A 4 -22.79 7.51 -13.58
CA LYS A 4 -23.75 8.44 -12.94
C LYS A 4 -23.05 9.54 -12.13
N PHE A 5 -21.91 9.23 -11.51
CA PHE A 5 -21.23 10.13 -10.60
C PHE A 5 -19.84 10.58 -11.07
N GLY A 6 -19.37 10.10 -12.23
CA GLY A 6 -18.06 10.46 -12.77
C GLY A 6 -16.90 10.07 -11.86
N ILE A 7 -16.94 8.85 -11.31
CA ILE A 7 -15.92 8.39 -10.37
C ILE A 7 -14.68 7.94 -11.13
N ASP A 8 -13.51 8.41 -10.72
CA ASP A 8 -12.22 8.06 -11.34
C ASP A 8 -11.52 6.88 -10.67
N GLY A 9 -11.95 6.50 -9.45
CA GLY A 9 -11.34 5.39 -8.73
C GLY A 9 -12.17 4.85 -7.59
N TRP A 10 -11.82 3.63 -7.14
CA TRP A 10 -12.43 2.95 -6.01
C TRP A 10 -11.39 2.44 -5.02
N ARG A 11 -11.61 2.72 -3.75
CA ARG A 11 -11.00 1.98 -2.64
C ARG A 11 -11.93 0.85 -2.24
N ILE A 12 -11.43 -0.37 -2.23
CA ILE A 12 -12.17 -1.55 -1.79
C ILE A 12 -11.72 -1.88 -0.38
N ASP A 13 -12.60 -1.65 0.56
CA ASP A 13 -12.38 -1.89 1.98
C ASP A 13 -12.21 -3.38 2.28
N THR A 14 -11.40 -3.72 3.28
CA THR A 14 -11.19 -5.10 3.74
C THR A 14 -10.92 -6.11 2.59
N TYR A 15 -10.19 -5.68 1.56
CA TYR A 15 -9.98 -6.47 0.35
C TYR A 15 -9.46 -7.89 0.62
N ALA A 16 -8.53 -8.02 1.58
CA ALA A 16 -7.89 -9.29 1.91
C ALA A 16 -8.85 -10.34 2.51
N TYR A 17 -10.02 -9.94 2.97
CA TYR A 17 -11.00 -10.83 3.60
C TYR A 17 -12.11 -11.32 2.66
N ASN A 18 -12.08 -10.88 1.41
CA ASN A 18 -13.07 -11.26 0.40
C ASN A 18 -12.66 -12.54 -0.35
N ASP A 19 -13.62 -13.20 -0.97
CA ASP A 19 -13.33 -14.28 -1.92
C ASP A 19 -12.58 -13.73 -3.13
N LEU A 20 -11.32 -14.12 -3.30
CA LEU A 20 -10.45 -13.56 -4.33
C LEU A 20 -10.83 -13.95 -5.75
N ALA A 21 -11.46 -15.12 -5.95
CA ALA A 21 -11.96 -15.51 -7.26
C ALA A 21 -13.13 -14.62 -7.68
N PHE A 22 -14.00 -14.30 -6.73
CA PHE A 22 -15.06 -13.31 -6.94
C PHE A 22 -14.48 -11.92 -7.21
N MET A 23 -13.50 -11.47 -6.41
CA MET A 23 -12.86 -10.16 -6.60
C MET A 23 -12.17 -10.05 -7.96
N ASN A 24 -11.50 -11.10 -8.42
CA ASN A 24 -10.91 -11.14 -9.76
C ASN A 24 -11.96 -10.94 -10.87
N ARG A 25 -13.14 -11.56 -10.73
CA ARG A 25 -14.25 -11.35 -11.68
C ARG A 25 -14.76 -9.92 -11.63
N CYS A 26 -14.93 -9.35 -10.43
CA CYS A 26 -15.37 -7.96 -10.26
C CYS A 26 -14.36 -6.96 -10.86
N ASN A 27 -13.08 -7.11 -10.53
CA ASN A 27 -12.02 -6.27 -11.05
C ASN A 27 -11.96 -6.32 -12.58
N LYS A 28 -12.05 -7.55 -13.14
CA LYS A 28 -12.06 -7.73 -14.59
C LYS A 28 -13.25 -7.03 -15.23
N ALA A 29 -14.47 -7.24 -14.73
CA ALA A 29 -15.67 -6.61 -15.25
C ALA A 29 -15.61 -5.08 -15.21
N LEU A 30 -15.10 -4.53 -14.10
CA LEU A 30 -14.93 -3.08 -13.94
C LEU A 30 -13.92 -2.51 -14.94
N LEU A 31 -12.76 -3.14 -15.07
CA LEU A 31 -11.68 -2.62 -15.92
C LEU A 31 -11.91 -2.90 -17.41
N ASP A 32 -12.67 -3.93 -17.78
CA ASP A 32 -13.13 -4.13 -19.16
C ASP A 32 -14.07 -3.00 -19.61
N GLU A 33 -14.97 -2.54 -18.72
CA GLU A 33 -15.93 -1.47 -19.01
C GLU A 33 -15.32 -0.08 -18.82
N TYR A 34 -14.48 0.08 -17.78
CA TYR A 34 -13.84 1.37 -17.42
C TYR A 34 -12.32 1.22 -17.33
N PRO A 35 -11.59 1.11 -18.44
CA PRO A 35 -10.16 0.79 -18.45
C PRO A 35 -9.26 1.87 -17.83
N LYS A 36 -9.79 3.07 -17.59
CA LYS A 36 -9.09 4.18 -16.93
C LYS A 36 -9.41 4.29 -15.44
N LEU A 37 -10.34 3.48 -14.93
CA LEU A 37 -10.71 3.51 -13.53
C LEU A 37 -9.55 3.00 -12.67
N SER A 38 -9.15 3.79 -11.68
CA SER A 38 -8.17 3.36 -10.68
C SER A 38 -8.85 2.58 -9.57
N ILE A 39 -8.40 1.35 -9.33
CA ILE A 39 -8.90 0.55 -8.21
C ILE A 39 -7.76 0.10 -7.31
N PHE A 40 -7.94 0.19 -6.00
CA PHE A 40 -7.02 -0.36 -5.03
C PHE A 40 -7.74 -1.01 -3.87
N GLY A 41 -7.16 -2.08 -3.36
CA GLY A 41 -7.70 -2.85 -2.23
C GLY A 41 -7.02 -2.46 -0.92
N GLU A 42 -7.82 -2.27 0.11
CA GLU A 42 -7.25 -2.17 1.46
C GLU A 42 -6.78 -3.56 1.89
N THR A 43 -5.45 -3.66 2.12
CA THR A 43 -4.79 -4.94 2.40
C THR A 43 -3.92 -4.81 3.64
N TRP A 44 -4.57 -4.92 4.80
CA TRP A 44 -3.88 -4.87 6.08
C TRP A 44 -3.53 -6.30 6.53
N VAL A 45 -2.39 -6.77 6.09
CA VAL A 45 -1.84 -8.09 6.40
C VAL A 45 -0.39 -7.96 6.85
N HIS A 46 0.19 -9.00 7.42
CA HIS A 46 1.59 -9.00 7.86
C HIS A 46 2.48 -9.73 6.87
N GLY A 47 3.62 -9.12 6.55
CA GLY A 47 4.62 -9.66 5.62
C GLY A 47 4.39 -9.22 4.17
N VAL A 48 5.47 -8.76 3.51
CA VAL A 48 5.43 -8.24 2.15
C VAL A 48 4.90 -9.27 1.15
N ILE A 49 5.30 -10.54 1.30
CA ILE A 49 4.80 -11.62 0.44
C ILE A 49 3.29 -11.82 0.57
N ASN A 50 2.75 -11.69 1.78
CA ASN A 50 1.31 -11.79 2.01
C ASN A 50 0.55 -10.62 1.38
N GLN A 51 1.08 -9.41 1.50
CA GLN A 51 0.50 -8.24 0.83
C GLN A 51 0.57 -8.38 -0.70
N ALA A 52 1.70 -8.84 -1.24
CA ALA A 52 1.87 -9.06 -2.66
C ALA A 52 0.91 -10.13 -3.21
N TYR A 53 0.53 -11.13 -2.41
CA TYR A 53 -0.46 -12.14 -2.81
C TYR A 53 -1.79 -11.52 -3.24
N PHE A 54 -2.21 -10.44 -2.61
CA PHE A 54 -3.48 -9.75 -2.90
C PHE A 54 -3.40 -8.75 -4.04
N ALA A 55 -2.21 -8.40 -4.51
CA ALA A 55 -1.98 -7.55 -5.67
C ALA A 55 -1.60 -8.36 -6.93
N GLU A 56 -1.56 -7.72 -8.09
CA GLU A 56 -0.82 -8.28 -9.23
C GLU A 56 0.65 -8.49 -8.81
N ASN A 57 1.14 -9.72 -8.96
CA ASN A 57 2.40 -10.13 -8.37
C ASN A 57 3.23 -11.07 -9.25
N ASN A 58 4.51 -11.22 -8.89
CA ASN A 58 5.49 -12.10 -9.53
C ASN A 58 5.67 -13.45 -8.79
N LEU A 59 4.82 -13.74 -7.81
CA LEU A 59 4.89 -15.00 -7.06
C LEU A 59 4.60 -16.19 -8.01
N ASN A 60 5.36 -17.27 -7.87
CA ASN A 60 5.08 -18.51 -8.61
C ASN A 60 4.06 -19.37 -7.87
N ILE A 61 2.79 -18.98 -7.94
CA ILE A 61 1.66 -19.62 -7.25
C ILE A 61 0.51 -19.90 -8.23
N PRO A 62 -0.33 -20.91 -7.94
CA PRO A 62 -1.43 -21.28 -8.84
C PRO A 62 -2.49 -20.21 -9.02
N PHE A 63 -2.84 -19.50 -7.92
CA PHE A 63 -3.79 -18.39 -7.96
C PHE A 63 -3.07 -17.07 -8.16
N LYS A 64 -3.57 -16.22 -9.04
CA LYS A 64 -3.07 -14.87 -9.29
C LYS A 64 -4.17 -13.85 -9.06
N SER A 65 -3.91 -12.91 -8.16
CA SER A 65 -4.76 -11.72 -8.05
C SER A 65 -4.58 -10.83 -9.28
N ASN A 66 -5.68 -10.26 -9.75
CA ASN A 66 -5.68 -9.22 -10.78
C ASN A 66 -5.96 -7.82 -10.20
N GLN A 67 -5.80 -7.65 -8.89
CA GLN A 67 -5.92 -6.36 -8.24
C GLN A 67 -4.73 -5.47 -8.60
N PRO A 68 -4.91 -4.37 -9.33
CA PRO A 68 -3.78 -3.58 -9.83
C PRO A 68 -2.98 -2.91 -8.72
N SER A 69 -3.63 -2.56 -7.62
CA SER A 69 -3.04 -1.78 -6.53
C SER A 69 -3.62 -2.19 -5.17
N VAL A 70 -2.81 -2.12 -4.14
CA VAL A 70 -3.21 -2.30 -2.74
C VAL A 70 -2.58 -1.23 -1.86
N THR A 71 -3.16 -1.01 -0.67
CA THR A 71 -2.55 -0.16 0.37
C THR A 71 -1.26 -0.79 0.89
N ASP A 72 -0.19 0.00 0.96
CA ASP A 72 1.13 -0.48 1.37
C ASP A 72 1.36 -0.34 2.88
N PHE A 73 0.67 -1.18 3.65
CA PHE A 73 0.87 -1.27 5.09
C PHE A 73 2.28 -1.75 5.47
N GLN A 74 2.93 -2.53 4.59
CA GLN A 74 4.25 -3.06 4.90
C GLN A 74 5.30 -1.95 4.94
N THR A 75 5.30 -1.09 3.93
CA THR A 75 6.25 0.02 3.90
C THR A 75 5.91 1.08 4.94
N ASN A 76 4.64 1.24 5.32
CA ASN A 76 4.24 2.10 6.44
C ASN A 76 4.76 1.55 7.77
N LEU A 77 4.22 0.41 8.22
CA LEU A 77 4.40 -0.08 9.60
C LEU A 77 5.80 -0.69 9.84
N TYR A 78 6.38 -1.29 8.81
CA TYR A 78 7.65 -2.02 8.94
C TYR A 78 8.81 -1.33 8.20
N GLY A 79 8.54 -0.26 7.48
CA GLY A 79 9.53 0.52 6.75
C GLY A 79 9.75 1.90 7.35
N ILE A 80 8.89 2.87 6.98
CA ILE A 80 9.11 4.29 7.32
C ILE A 80 8.93 4.57 8.81
N LEU A 81 7.93 4.00 9.47
CA LEU A 81 7.68 4.26 10.89
C LEU A 81 8.88 3.85 11.76
N PRO A 82 9.43 2.62 11.66
CA PRO A 82 10.66 2.28 12.37
C PRO A 82 11.89 3.07 11.86
N ALA A 83 11.97 3.41 10.57
CA ALA A 83 13.09 4.18 10.04
C ALA A 83 13.26 5.54 10.71
N VAL A 84 12.16 6.20 11.11
CA VAL A 84 12.21 7.51 11.79
C VAL A 84 12.22 7.41 13.31
N ASN A 85 11.82 6.28 13.88
CA ASN A 85 11.70 6.12 15.34
C ASN A 85 12.83 5.34 15.99
N GLU A 86 13.49 4.45 15.26
CA GLU A 86 14.54 3.57 15.79
C GLU A 86 15.93 4.12 15.47
N GLY A 87 16.90 3.84 16.32
CA GLY A 87 18.31 4.10 16.03
C GLY A 87 18.81 3.23 14.89
N PHE A 88 19.81 3.73 14.15
CA PHE A 88 20.46 2.97 13.08
C PHE A 88 21.13 1.70 13.64
N GLY A 89 20.91 0.58 12.96
CA GLY A 89 21.49 -0.72 13.29
C GLY A 89 21.31 -1.71 12.13
N TRP A 90 21.91 -2.89 12.25
CA TRP A 90 21.84 -3.93 11.23
C TRP A 90 20.39 -4.40 10.92
N THR A 91 19.52 -4.37 11.90
CA THR A 91 18.13 -4.85 11.79
C THR A 91 17.13 -3.81 12.31
N SER A 92 17.54 -2.55 12.42
CA SER A 92 16.73 -1.46 12.98
C SER A 92 16.87 -0.16 12.18
N GLY A 93 16.00 0.78 12.47
CA GLY A 93 16.00 2.09 11.85
C GLY A 93 15.81 2.02 10.33
N VAL A 94 16.59 2.80 9.61
CA VAL A 94 16.49 2.90 8.14
C VAL A 94 16.71 1.58 7.41
N ASN A 95 17.43 0.60 8.00
CA ASN A 95 17.61 -0.71 7.39
C ASN A 95 16.29 -1.48 7.22
N LYS A 96 15.31 -1.25 8.09
CA LYS A 96 13.97 -1.83 7.93
C LYS A 96 13.26 -1.31 6.67
N LEU A 97 13.42 -0.02 6.37
CA LEU A 97 12.87 0.56 5.14
C LEU A 97 13.54 -0.06 3.90
N TYR A 98 14.88 -0.15 3.88
CA TYR A 98 15.58 -0.80 2.78
C TYR A 98 15.17 -2.27 2.60
N THR A 99 15.06 -3.02 3.71
CA THR A 99 14.65 -4.43 3.66
C THR A 99 13.23 -4.58 3.10
N THR A 100 12.32 -3.67 3.46
CA THR A 100 10.94 -3.70 2.95
C THR A 100 10.92 -3.36 1.46
N LEU A 101 11.59 -2.29 1.03
CA LEU A 101 11.64 -1.87 -0.38
C LEU A 101 12.38 -2.88 -1.28
N ALA A 102 13.39 -3.60 -0.75
CA ALA A 102 14.09 -4.64 -1.49
C ALA A 102 13.17 -5.79 -1.94
N GLN A 103 12.00 -5.93 -1.31
CA GLN A 103 11.00 -6.93 -1.66
C GLN A 103 10.01 -6.45 -2.74
N ASP A 104 10.19 -5.27 -3.30
CA ASP A 104 9.35 -4.74 -4.38
C ASP A 104 9.32 -5.66 -5.62
N ILE A 105 10.32 -6.49 -5.80
CA ILE A 105 10.37 -7.54 -6.83
C ILE A 105 9.18 -8.51 -6.77
N LEU A 106 8.50 -8.62 -5.64
CA LEU A 106 7.33 -9.49 -5.47
C LEU A 106 6.08 -8.93 -6.17
N TYR A 107 6.00 -7.62 -6.37
CA TYR A 107 4.90 -6.97 -7.06
C TYR A 107 5.16 -6.92 -8.56
N LYS A 108 4.11 -6.99 -9.36
CA LYS A 108 4.21 -6.79 -10.81
C LYS A 108 4.62 -5.35 -11.14
N ASP A 109 4.04 -4.40 -10.40
CA ASP A 109 4.32 -2.97 -10.54
C ASP A 109 4.22 -2.27 -9.18
N PRO A 110 5.34 -2.11 -8.44
CA PRO A 110 5.32 -1.46 -7.13
C PRO A 110 4.97 0.04 -7.21
N MET A 111 5.03 0.67 -8.41
CA MET A 111 4.64 2.07 -8.60
C MET A 111 3.14 2.30 -8.43
N LYS A 112 2.34 1.25 -8.44
CA LYS A 112 0.89 1.32 -8.23
C LYS A 112 0.47 1.18 -6.77
N LEU A 113 1.37 0.78 -5.87
CA LEU A 113 1.04 0.64 -4.44
C LEU A 113 0.66 1.99 -3.83
N VAL A 114 -0.38 2.00 -3.01
CA VAL A 114 -0.84 3.23 -2.33
C VAL A 114 -0.07 3.40 -1.03
N LEU A 115 0.82 4.38 -1.02
CA LEU A 115 1.61 4.77 0.16
C LEU A 115 0.83 5.74 1.04
N PHE A 116 1.00 5.61 2.34
CA PHE A 116 0.41 6.52 3.33
C PHE A 116 1.25 6.54 4.61
N LEU A 117 1.11 7.58 5.40
CA LEU A 117 1.71 7.68 6.75
C LEU A 117 0.70 7.30 7.82
N ASP A 118 -0.54 7.71 7.66
CA ASP A 118 -1.68 7.38 8.50
C ASP A 118 -2.97 7.33 7.68
N ASN A 119 -4.03 6.84 8.29
CA ASN A 119 -5.37 6.80 7.74
C ASN A 119 -6.41 6.85 8.88
N HIS A 120 -7.69 6.64 8.56
CA HIS A 120 -8.78 6.65 9.54
C HIS A 120 -8.74 5.48 10.56
N ASP A 121 -7.95 4.43 10.29
CA ASP A 121 -7.81 3.25 11.16
C ASP A 121 -6.55 3.30 12.02
N LEU A 122 -5.61 4.19 11.72
CA LEU A 122 -4.35 4.34 12.44
C LEU A 122 -4.32 5.63 13.26
N SER A 123 -3.52 5.62 14.32
CA SER A 123 -3.15 6.87 14.99
C SER A 123 -2.46 7.81 14.00
N ARG A 124 -2.62 9.12 14.19
CA ARG A 124 -1.98 10.11 13.34
C ARG A 124 -0.47 9.92 13.36
N PHE A 125 0.16 10.03 12.19
CA PHE A 125 1.62 9.84 12.08
C PHE A 125 2.39 10.77 13.00
N TYR A 126 1.94 12.02 13.15
CA TYR A 126 2.55 12.97 14.08
C TYR A 126 2.59 12.45 15.52
N THR A 127 1.51 11.81 15.98
CA THR A 127 1.47 11.16 17.30
C THR A 127 2.40 9.93 17.36
N GLN A 128 2.42 9.13 16.30
CA GLN A 128 3.26 7.92 16.22
C GLN A 128 4.77 8.23 16.24
N VAL A 129 5.16 9.44 15.82
CA VAL A 129 6.56 9.90 15.86
C VAL A 129 6.87 10.77 17.09
N GLY A 130 6.00 10.73 18.13
CA GLY A 130 6.18 11.44 19.38
C GLY A 130 6.06 12.96 19.24
N GLU A 131 5.17 13.42 18.36
CA GLU A 131 4.91 14.83 18.07
C GLU A 131 6.16 15.61 17.63
N ASN A 132 7.11 14.89 17.03
CA ASN A 132 8.37 15.45 16.54
C ASN A 132 8.20 15.95 15.10
N LEU A 133 8.30 17.26 14.92
CA LEU A 133 8.10 17.92 13.63
C LEU A 133 9.14 17.50 12.58
N ASP A 134 10.38 17.25 12.96
CA ASP A 134 11.41 16.86 12.01
C ASP A 134 11.18 15.43 11.49
N LYS A 135 10.79 14.51 12.37
CA LYS A 135 10.35 13.17 11.96
C LYS A 135 9.13 13.21 11.04
N MET A 136 8.17 14.08 11.35
CA MET A 136 6.99 14.31 10.50
C MET A 136 7.41 14.79 9.10
N LYS A 137 8.33 15.75 9.01
CA LYS A 137 8.86 16.24 7.73
C LYS A 137 9.55 15.14 6.93
N VAL A 138 10.37 14.30 7.58
CA VAL A 138 11.02 13.16 6.94
C VAL A 138 9.99 12.18 6.39
N GLY A 139 8.96 11.86 7.18
CA GLY A 139 7.85 11.02 6.71
C GLY A 139 7.15 11.60 5.48
N LEU A 140 6.83 12.88 5.48
CA LEU A 140 6.20 13.57 4.34
C LEU A 140 7.12 13.60 3.11
N GLN A 141 8.41 13.86 3.27
CA GLN A 141 9.37 13.80 2.18
C GLN A 141 9.40 12.39 1.56
N TRP A 142 9.48 11.36 2.40
CA TRP A 142 9.42 9.99 1.94
C TRP A 142 8.12 9.70 1.18
N LEU A 143 6.96 10.05 1.74
CA LEU A 143 5.65 9.83 1.13
C LEU A 143 5.56 10.44 -0.28
N LEU A 144 6.09 11.63 -0.47
CA LEU A 144 5.98 12.39 -1.73
C LEU A 144 7.07 12.07 -2.75
N THR A 145 8.14 11.37 -2.35
CA THR A 145 9.30 11.10 -3.22
C THR A 145 9.60 9.61 -3.40
N CYS A 146 9.02 8.74 -2.58
CA CYS A 146 9.16 7.29 -2.75
C CYS A 146 8.32 6.79 -3.93
N ARG A 147 8.59 5.55 -4.34
CA ARG A 147 7.79 4.86 -5.36
C ARG A 147 6.33 4.69 -4.88
N GLY A 148 5.38 4.59 -5.81
CA GLY A 148 3.98 4.39 -5.51
C GLY A 148 3.13 5.65 -5.59
N VAL A 149 1.89 5.54 -5.20
CA VAL A 149 0.90 6.61 -5.23
C VAL A 149 0.71 7.16 -3.82
N PRO A 150 1.08 8.42 -3.54
CA PRO A 150 0.94 8.99 -2.21
C PRO A 150 -0.52 9.25 -1.86
N GLN A 151 -0.94 8.76 -0.70
CA GLN A 151 -2.23 9.07 -0.08
C GLN A 151 -1.98 9.88 1.19
N MET A 152 -2.56 11.05 1.27
CA MET A 152 -2.48 11.91 2.44
C MET A 152 -3.83 11.97 3.14
N TYR A 153 -3.85 11.61 4.43
CA TYR A 153 -5.01 11.78 5.30
C TYR A 153 -4.94 13.14 5.98
N TYR A 154 -6.06 13.87 6.02
CA TYR A 154 -6.13 15.25 6.54
C TYR A 154 -5.74 15.41 7.99
#